data_eb82f7e5605930aead3985dd42a7cf21
#
_entry.id   eb82f7e5605930aead3985dd42a7cf21
#
_cell.length_a   1.000
_cell.length_b   1.000
_cell.length_c   1.000
_cell.angle_alpha   90.00
_cell.angle_beta   90.00
_cell.angle_gamma   90.00
#
_symmetry.space_group_name_H-M   'P 1'
#
loop_
_entity.id
_entity.type
_entity.pdbx_description
1 polymer ?
#
loop_
_entity_poly.entity_id
_entity_poly.type
_entity_poly.pdbx_seq_one_letter_code
_entity_poly.pdbx_strand_id
1 'polypeptide(L)'
;MNPLEIRLMDQMKSWQKRLGLDDWTMTLQVVRQREINPNAWGSSHWDIHAKTATIQVLDPRDYNLKGTDLRLDMECTIVHELVHIQVSPLDARDVHVREDVVNKIMAALLNRPCPN
;
A
#
# COMPACT_ATOMS: atom_id res chain seq x y z
N MET A 1 -1.47 6.88 -18.92
CA MET A 1 -0.84 6.25 -17.75
C MET A 1 0.61 5.94 -18.08
N ASN A 2 1.55 6.36 -17.25
CA ASN A 2 2.97 6.17 -17.52
C ASN A 2 3.41 4.71 -17.23
N PRO A 3 4.59 4.29 -17.72
CA PRO A 3 5.06 2.92 -17.52
C PRO A 3 5.20 2.52 -16.05
N LEU A 4 5.55 3.45 -15.17
CA LEU A 4 5.65 3.17 -13.74
C LEU A 4 4.29 2.80 -13.15
N GLU A 5 3.26 3.58 -13.45
CA GLU A 5 1.92 3.30 -12.95
C GLU A 5 1.39 1.96 -13.46
N ILE A 6 1.65 1.63 -14.73
CA ILE A 6 1.25 0.35 -15.30
C ILE A 6 1.90 -0.80 -14.54
N ARG A 7 3.21 -0.71 -14.28
CA ARG A 7 3.95 -1.74 -13.56
C ARG A 7 3.45 -1.90 -12.12
N LEU A 8 3.23 -0.77 -11.44
CA LEU A 8 2.73 -0.80 -10.06
C LEU A 8 1.31 -1.34 -9.98
N MET A 9 0.48 -1.00 -10.97
CA MET A 9 -0.88 -1.52 -11.03
C MET A 9 -0.90 -3.03 -11.25
N ASP A 10 -0.03 -3.55 -12.12
CA ASP A 10 0.09 -4.99 -12.32
C ASP A 10 0.56 -5.69 -11.04
N GLN A 11 1.51 -5.09 -10.34
CA GLN A 11 2.00 -5.60 -9.07
C GLN A 11 0.89 -5.61 -8.01
N MET A 12 0.13 -4.51 -7.93
CA MET A 12 -1.02 -4.41 -7.02
C MET A 12 -2.04 -5.51 -7.29
N LYS A 13 -2.38 -5.76 -8.56
CA LYS A 13 -3.35 -6.78 -8.93
C LYS A 13 -2.86 -8.18 -8.57
N SER A 14 -1.58 -8.44 -8.72
CA SER A 14 -0.99 -9.71 -8.31
C SER A 14 -1.15 -9.93 -6.80
N TRP A 15 -0.84 -8.91 -6.00
CA TRP A 15 -1.00 -8.99 -4.55
C TRP A 15 -2.47 -9.04 -4.13
N GLN A 16 -3.33 -8.30 -4.82
CA GLN A 16 -4.77 -8.33 -4.58
C GLN A 16 -5.32 -9.75 -4.68
N LYS A 17 -4.90 -10.47 -5.72
CA LYS A 17 -5.29 -11.86 -5.92
C LYS A 17 -4.74 -12.76 -4.82
N ARG A 18 -3.46 -12.60 -4.48
CA ARG A 18 -2.81 -13.41 -3.44
C ARG A 18 -3.43 -13.22 -2.06
N LEU A 19 -3.95 -12.03 -1.79
CA LEU A 19 -4.59 -11.69 -0.52
C LEU A 19 -6.08 -12.02 -0.50
N GLY A 20 -6.63 -12.56 -1.59
CA GLY A 20 -8.05 -12.91 -1.64
C GLY A 20 -8.97 -11.71 -1.75
N LEU A 21 -8.50 -10.62 -2.33
CA LEU A 21 -9.26 -9.39 -2.51
C LEU A 21 -9.79 -9.25 -3.95
N ASP A 22 -9.99 -10.37 -4.66
CA ASP A 22 -10.37 -10.37 -6.07
C ASP A 22 -11.71 -9.70 -6.34
N ASP A 23 -12.59 -9.70 -5.36
CA ASP A 23 -13.91 -9.12 -5.47
C ASP A 23 -13.93 -7.60 -5.27
N TRP A 24 -12.77 -7.00 -5.02
CA TRP A 24 -12.64 -5.55 -4.89
C TRP A 24 -12.27 -4.94 -6.23
N THR A 25 -12.83 -3.76 -6.51
CA THR A 25 -12.40 -2.91 -7.62
C THR A 25 -11.40 -1.91 -7.08
N MET A 26 -10.15 -2.02 -7.52
CA MET A 26 -9.07 -1.20 -6.99
C MET A 26 -8.37 -0.43 -8.10
N THR A 27 -8.00 0.81 -7.78
CA THR A 27 -7.19 1.65 -8.64
C THR A 27 -5.94 2.10 -7.90
N LEU A 28 -4.89 2.40 -8.64
CA LEU A 28 -3.62 2.87 -8.09
C LEU A 28 -3.26 4.21 -8.71
N GLN A 29 -2.81 5.13 -7.89
CA GLN A 29 -2.34 6.45 -8.31
C GLN A 29 -0.95 6.70 -7.76
N VAL A 30 -0.06 7.24 -8.58
CA VAL A 30 1.23 7.75 -8.12
C VAL A 30 1.03 9.24 -7.82
N VAL A 31 1.36 9.64 -6.60
CA VAL A 31 1.07 10.99 -6.10
C VAL A 31 2.32 11.66 -5.56
N ARG A 32 2.30 12.99 -5.55
CA ARG A 32 3.37 13.78 -4.94
C ARG A 32 3.14 13.89 -3.42
N GLN A 33 4.20 14.16 -2.67
CA GLN A 33 4.13 14.24 -1.21
C GLN A 33 3.08 15.25 -0.73
N ARG A 34 2.87 16.33 -1.46
CA ARG A 34 1.88 17.37 -1.11
C ARG A 34 0.44 16.86 -1.15
N GLU A 35 0.20 15.74 -1.80
CA GLU A 35 -1.14 15.17 -1.98
C GLU A 35 -1.50 14.15 -0.88
N ILE A 36 -0.55 13.78 -0.04
CA ILE A 36 -0.74 12.83 1.06
C ILE A 36 -0.13 13.39 2.33
N ASN A 37 -0.32 12.69 3.45
CA ASN A 37 0.23 13.12 4.73
C ASN A 37 1.76 13.26 4.68
N PRO A 38 2.33 14.28 5.34
CA PRO A 38 3.78 14.40 5.43
C PRO A 38 4.41 13.13 5.98
N ASN A 39 5.55 12.74 5.40
CA ASN A 39 6.31 11.54 5.76
C ASN A 39 5.61 10.21 5.43
N ALA A 40 4.43 10.23 4.87
CA ALA A 40 3.78 9.01 4.38
C ALA A 40 4.32 8.62 3.01
N TRP A 41 4.45 7.31 2.77
CA TRP A 41 4.84 6.77 1.46
C TRP A 41 3.65 6.33 0.64
N GLY A 42 2.48 6.31 1.24
CA GLY A 42 1.26 5.94 0.56
C GLY A 42 0.05 6.22 1.40
N SER A 43 -1.10 6.01 0.82
CA SER A 43 -2.38 6.08 1.52
C SER A 43 -3.40 5.22 0.80
N SER A 44 -4.52 4.96 1.45
CA SER A 44 -5.60 4.21 0.85
C SER A 44 -6.93 4.78 1.30
N HIS A 45 -7.89 4.74 0.39
CA HIS A 45 -9.27 5.13 0.64
C HIS A 45 -10.15 4.00 0.13
N TRP A 46 -11.10 3.55 0.94
CA TRP A 46 -11.92 2.41 0.56
C TRP A 46 -13.34 2.54 1.08
N ASP A 47 -14.24 1.84 0.40
CA ASP A 47 -15.62 1.65 0.81
C ASP A 47 -15.86 0.14 0.91
N ILE A 48 -16.03 -0.36 2.14
CA ILE A 48 -16.23 -1.79 2.41
C ILE A 48 -17.50 -2.32 1.75
N HIS A 49 -18.56 -1.53 1.77
CA HIS A 49 -19.85 -1.97 1.26
C HIS A 49 -19.85 -2.07 -0.27
N ALA A 50 -19.22 -1.10 -0.93
CA ALA A 50 -19.09 -1.11 -2.38
C ALA A 50 -17.93 -1.99 -2.86
N LYS A 51 -17.00 -2.33 -1.97
CA LYS A 51 -15.76 -3.05 -2.27
C LYS A 51 -14.96 -2.34 -3.34
N THR A 52 -14.79 -1.04 -3.15
CA THR A 52 -13.94 -0.19 -4.01
C THR A 52 -12.83 0.42 -3.18
N ALA A 53 -11.67 0.61 -3.78
CA ALA A 53 -10.54 1.21 -3.10
C ALA A 53 -9.63 1.95 -4.09
N THR A 54 -8.98 2.98 -3.57
CA THR A 54 -7.91 3.69 -4.27
C THR A 54 -6.65 3.62 -3.43
N ILE A 55 -5.57 3.11 -4.01
CA ILE A 55 -4.26 3.05 -3.40
C ILE A 55 -3.43 4.18 -3.97
N GLN A 56 -2.84 5.00 -3.10
CA GLN A 56 -1.94 6.06 -3.51
C GLN A 56 -0.53 5.69 -3.08
N VAL A 57 0.42 5.80 -4.01
CA VAL A 57 1.84 5.48 -3.78
C VAL A 57 2.65 6.73 -4.06
N LEU A 58 3.59 7.04 -3.18
CA LEU A 58 4.43 8.22 -3.33
C LEU A 58 5.28 8.13 -4.60
N ASP A 59 5.32 9.23 -5.35
CA ASP A 59 6.16 9.35 -6.55
C ASP A 59 7.63 9.15 -6.16
N PRO A 60 8.42 8.40 -6.96
CA PRO A 60 9.84 8.17 -6.67
C PRO A 60 10.64 9.42 -6.41
N ARG A 61 10.26 10.55 -7.01
CA ARG A 61 10.97 11.83 -6.83
C ARG A 61 10.93 12.35 -5.39
N ASP A 62 9.95 11.92 -4.62
CA ASP A 62 9.72 12.44 -3.27
C ASP A 62 10.23 11.51 -2.17
N TYR A 63 10.79 10.34 -2.52
CA TYR A 63 11.45 9.49 -1.54
C TYR A 63 12.77 10.11 -1.11
N ASN A 64 12.97 10.17 0.20
CA ASN A 64 14.20 10.70 0.79
C ASN A 64 15.01 9.55 1.40
N LEU A 65 15.37 8.59 0.56
CA LEU A 65 16.09 7.40 0.97
C LEU A 65 17.44 7.30 0.28
N LYS A 66 18.44 6.82 1.02
CA LYS A 66 19.76 6.52 0.49
C LYS A 66 20.05 5.05 0.75
N GLY A 67 20.54 4.34 -0.28
CA GLY A 67 20.98 2.96 -0.14
C GLY A 67 19.88 1.91 -0.08
N THR A 68 18.64 2.27 -0.38
CA THR A 68 17.53 1.33 -0.43
C THR A 68 17.13 1.04 -1.88
N ASP A 69 16.48 -0.11 -2.10
CA ASP A 69 15.92 -0.45 -3.40
C ASP A 69 14.51 0.13 -3.50
N LEU A 70 14.39 1.18 -4.28
CA LEU A 70 13.13 1.93 -4.41
C LEU A 70 11.98 1.05 -4.90
N ARG A 71 12.23 0.10 -5.80
CA ARG A 71 11.18 -0.79 -6.30
C ARG A 71 10.62 -1.68 -5.19
N LEU A 72 11.51 -2.19 -4.33
CA LEU A 72 11.10 -3.00 -3.19
C LEU A 72 10.34 -2.16 -2.17
N ASP A 73 10.75 -0.91 -1.97
CA ASP A 73 10.08 0.00 -1.05
C ASP A 73 8.68 0.36 -1.53
N MET A 74 8.52 0.56 -2.84
CA MET A 74 7.19 0.81 -3.43
C MET A 74 6.30 -0.42 -3.32
N GLU A 75 6.85 -1.63 -3.48
CA GLU A 75 6.09 -2.86 -3.25
C GLU A 75 5.65 -2.96 -1.79
N CYS A 76 6.53 -2.64 -0.86
CA CYS A 76 6.17 -2.59 0.57
C CYS A 76 4.97 -1.69 0.80
N THR A 77 4.96 -0.51 0.16
CA THR A 77 3.86 0.44 0.29
C THR A 77 2.55 -0.14 -0.24
N ILE A 78 2.59 -0.76 -1.41
CA ILE A 78 1.40 -1.37 -2.00
C ILE A 78 0.83 -2.44 -1.06
N VAL A 79 1.66 -3.35 -0.58
CA VAL A 79 1.22 -4.44 0.31
C VAL A 79 0.70 -3.87 1.63
N HIS A 80 1.38 -2.86 2.18
CA HIS A 80 0.94 -2.18 3.41
C HIS A 80 -0.49 -1.66 3.27
N GLU A 81 -0.79 -0.96 2.17
CA GLU A 81 -2.12 -0.40 1.96
C GLU A 81 -3.17 -1.50 1.70
N LEU A 82 -2.82 -2.55 0.96
CA LEU A 82 -3.75 -3.66 0.73
C LEU A 82 -4.08 -4.41 2.03
N VAL A 83 -3.09 -4.57 2.92
CA VAL A 83 -3.33 -5.22 4.21
C VAL A 83 -4.23 -4.36 5.09
N HIS A 84 -4.11 -3.03 5.05
CA HIS A 84 -5.05 -2.14 5.73
C HIS A 84 -6.48 -2.43 5.30
N ILE A 85 -6.71 -2.58 4.01
CA ILE A 85 -8.04 -2.87 3.48
C ILE A 85 -8.50 -4.25 3.96
N GLN A 86 -7.62 -5.24 3.94
CA GLN A 86 -7.95 -6.60 4.32
C GLN A 86 -8.35 -6.72 5.79
N VAL A 87 -7.68 -6.00 6.67
CA VAL A 87 -7.98 -6.05 8.10
C VAL A 87 -9.03 -5.02 8.52
N SER A 88 -9.47 -4.15 7.62
CA SER A 88 -10.41 -3.09 7.94
C SER A 88 -11.72 -3.54 8.58
N PRO A 89 -12.25 -4.75 8.29
CA PRO A 89 -13.43 -5.23 9.01
C PRO A 89 -13.17 -5.53 10.48
N LEU A 90 -11.92 -5.66 10.89
CA LEU A 90 -11.56 -5.90 12.28
C LEU A 90 -11.50 -4.53 12.99
N ASP A 91 -12.28 -4.38 14.06
CA ASP A 91 -12.38 -3.10 14.75
C ASP A 91 -11.17 -2.87 15.67
N ALA A 92 -10.11 -2.29 15.12
CA ALA A 92 -8.95 -1.86 15.89
C ALA A 92 -8.97 -0.33 16.01
N ARG A 93 -9.32 0.17 17.18
CA ARG A 93 -9.45 1.62 17.43
C ARG A 93 -8.10 2.30 17.64
N ASP A 94 -7.12 1.57 18.18
CA ASP A 94 -5.79 2.11 18.41
C ASP A 94 -4.98 2.09 17.12
N VAL A 95 -4.62 3.28 16.64
CA VAL A 95 -3.89 3.44 15.37
C VAL A 95 -2.51 2.77 15.45
N HIS A 96 -1.82 2.89 16.59
CA HIS A 96 -0.49 2.31 16.74
C HIS A 96 -0.53 0.79 16.73
N VAL A 97 -1.52 0.20 17.39
CA VAL A 97 -1.72 -1.26 17.37
C VAL A 97 -2.03 -1.73 15.97
N ARG A 98 -2.91 -1.01 15.26
CA ARG A 98 -3.29 -1.35 13.89
C ARG A 98 -2.09 -1.29 12.96
N GLU A 99 -1.28 -0.24 13.04
CA GLU A 99 -0.07 -0.10 12.22
C GLU A 99 0.94 -1.21 12.52
N ASP A 100 1.12 -1.57 13.79
CA ASP A 100 2.04 -2.64 14.17
C ASP A 100 1.61 -3.97 13.55
N VAL A 101 0.32 -4.30 13.60
CA VAL A 101 -0.21 -5.54 13.01
C VAL A 101 -0.02 -5.54 11.49
N VAL A 102 -0.35 -4.43 10.83
CA VAL A 102 -0.20 -4.30 9.39
C VAL A 102 1.26 -4.51 8.98
N ASN A 103 2.19 -3.87 9.69
CA ASN A 103 3.61 -3.98 9.38
C ASN A 103 4.14 -5.40 9.56
N LYS A 104 3.69 -6.11 10.60
CA LYS A 104 4.09 -7.50 10.84
C LYS A 104 3.56 -8.43 9.75
N ILE A 105 2.32 -8.26 9.35
CA ILE A 105 1.73 -9.05 8.27
C ILE A 105 2.46 -8.78 6.96
N MET A 106 2.72 -7.51 6.64
CA MET A 106 3.43 -7.11 5.44
C MET A 106 4.81 -7.75 5.36
N ALA A 107 5.58 -7.66 6.45
CA ALA A 107 6.92 -8.23 6.49
C ALA A 107 6.89 -9.74 6.29
N ALA A 108 5.90 -10.43 6.89
CA ALA A 108 5.75 -11.87 6.73
C ALA A 108 5.41 -12.25 5.29
N LEU A 109 4.50 -11.50 4.65
CA LEU A 109 4.11 -11.76 3.27
C LEU A 109 5.25 -11.56 2.29
N LEU A 110 6.06 -10.55 2.51
CA LEU A 110 7.20 -10.23 1.65
C LEU A 110 8.45 -11.01 2.03
N ASN A 111 8.43 -11.67 3.18
CA ASN A 111 9.55 -12.44 3.72
C ASN A 111 10.82 -11.58 3.86
N ARG A 112 10.64 -10.31 4.26
CA ARG A 112 11.73 -9.36 4.48
C ARG A 112 11.21 -8.17 5.29
N PRO A 113 12.11 -7.47 6.02
CA PRO A 113 11.70 -6.23 6.67
C PRO A 113 11.42 -5.14 5.62
N CYS A 114 10.49 -4.27 5.94
CA CYS A 114 10.17 -3.10 5.11
C CYS A 114 10.46 -1.83 5.91
N PRO A 115 11.03 -0.81 5.28
CA PRO A 115 11.23 0.47 5.95
C PRO A 115 9.89 1.18 6.16
N ASN A 116 9.80 1.91 7.26
CA ASN A 116 8.62 2.70 7.61
C ASN A 116 9.01 4.08 8.04
#